data_cee0700619134fb3da8426804f375cd2
#
_entry.id   cee0700619134fb3da8426804f375cd2
#
_cell.length_a   1.000
_cell.length_b   1.000
_cell.length_c   1.000
_cell.angle_alpha   90.00
_cell.angle_beta   90.00
_cell.angle_gamma   90.00
#
_symmetry.space_group_name_H-M   'P 1'
#
loop_
_entity.id
_entity.type
_entity.pdbx_description
1 polymer ?
#
loop_
_entity_poly.entity_id
_entity_poly.type
_entity_poly.pdbx_seq_one_letter_code
_entity_poly.pdbx_strand_id
1 'polypeptide(L)'
;MSGFEDRAACHGTARLRGNGSGRSETGFSLLELLVVLAIIGLLGALVGPRLFERLEDSKVTTAQTQVRMLKTSLDTMRLDIGRYPTAEEGLDLLVRAPSEPSLRVRWHGPYLEGEVPLDPWGNPYQYNPTGHQLNVITLYSYGPTGKPGGEAVGLLPSS
;
A
#
# COMPACT_ATOMS: atom_id res chain seq x y z
N MET A 1 42.64 89.58 -29.07
CA MET A 1 43.90 88.89 -29.42
C MET A 1 43.60 87.43 -29.41
N SER A 2 43.43 86.93 -30.57
CA SER A 2 44.16 85.89 -31.29
C SER A 2 44.08 84.56 -30.51
N GLY A 3 43.69 83.50 -31.00
CA GLY A 3 43.58 82.98 -32.34
C GLY A 3 43.51 81.50 -32.21
N PHE A 4 42.85 80.94 -33.20
CA PHE A 4 43.30 79.87 -34.06
C PHE A 4 43.03 78.45 -33.56
N GLU A 5 42.07 77.88 -34.23
CA GLU A 5 42.16 76.76 -35.25
C GLU A 5 42.70 75.45 -34.68
N ASP A 6 42.19 74.38 -34.99
CA ASP A 6 41.50 73.71 -36.11
C ASP A 6 41.79 72.20 -35.98
N ARG A 7 41.00 71.45 -36.66
CA ARG A 7 41.16 70.02 -37.09
C ARG A 7 40.69 68.91 -36.18
N ALA A 8 39.61 68.48 -36.47
CA ALA A 8 39.25 67.52 -37.55
C ALA A 8 39.78 66.11 -37.33
N ALA A 9 38.77 65.26 -37.41
CA ALA A 9 38.75 63.97 -38.08
C ALA A 9 38.97 62.70 -37.27
N CYS A 10 38.11 61.91 -37.43
CA CYS A 10 38.05 60.52 -37.93
C CYS A 10 37.32 59.60 -37.00
N HIS A 11 36.14 59.34 -37.34
CA HIS A 11 35.60 58.04 -37.78
C HIS A 11 36.25 56.79 -37.14
N GLY A 12 35.48 56.13 -36.31
CA GLY A 12 35.71 54.76 -35.86
C GLY A 12 34.42 54.15 -35.40
N THR A 13 33.46 53.97 -36.30
CA THR A 13 32.29 53.12 -36.04
C THR A 13 32.72 51.67 -35.98
N ALA A 14 33.14 51.22 -34.83
CA ALA A 14 33.33 49.80 -34.56
C ALA A 14 31.94 49.15 -34.47
N ARG A 15 31.49 48.58 -35.57
CA ARG A 15 30.40 47.63 -35.61
C ARG A 15 30.82 46.39 -34.80
N LEU A 16 30.38 46.31 -33.58
CA LEU A 16 30.36 45.07 -32.85
C LEU A 16 29.35 44.14 -33.56
N ARG A 17 29.89 43.27 -34.36
CA ARG A 17 29.21 42.13 -34.94
C ARG A 17 28.82 41.20 -33.80
N GLY A 18 27.64 41.37 -33.25
CA GLY A 18 27.05 40.43 -32.32
C GLY A 18 26.98 39.06 -33.02
N ASN A 19 27.88 38.18 -32.65
CA ASN A 19 27.81 36.77 -32.99
C ASN A 19 26.66 36.17 -32.19
N GLY A 20 25.46 36.30 -32.67
CA GLY A 20 24.30 35.58 -32.18
C GLY A 20 24.51 34.13 -32.49
N SER A 21 25.11 33.37 -31.53
CA SER A 21 25.00 31.91 -31.51
C SER A 21 23.51 31.59 -31.30
N GLY A 22 22.81 31.46 -32.40
CA GLY A 22 21.47 30.91 -32.41
C GLY A 22 21.57 29.49 -31.79
N ARG A 23 21.20 29.36 -30.53
CA ARG A 23 20.79 28.06 -29.99
C ARG A 23 19.62 27.63 -30.85
N SER A 24 19.87 26.65 -31.72
CA SER A 24 18.79 25.91 -32.38
C SER A 24 18.00 25.22 -31.29
N GLU A 25 16.94 25.84 -30.86
CA GLU A 25 15.93 25.16 -30.07
C GLU A 25 15.30 24.13 -31.02
N THR A 26 15.77 22.90 -30.92
CA THR A 26 15.16 21.76 -31.59
C THR A 26 13.81 21.51 -30.89
N GLY A 27 12.78 22.15 -31.39
CA GLY A 27 11.41 21.84 -30.99
C GLY A 27 11.09 20.41 -31.38
N PHE A 28 10.51 19.65 -30.46
CA PHE A 28 10.02 18.30 -30.75
C PHE A 28 8.96 18.34 -31.83
N SER A 29 9.07 17.43 -32.80
CA SER A 29 8.04 17.27 -33.85
C SER A 29 6.77 16.68 -33.21
N LEU A 30 5.61 17.16 -33.66
CA LEU A 30 4.32 16.64 -33.24
C LEU A 30 4.19 15.15 -33.55
N LEU A 31 4.78 14.70 -34.65
CA LEU A 31 4.87 13.28 -35.03
C LEU A 31 5.71 12.48 -34.03
N GLU A 32 6.82 13.03 -33.55
CA GLU A 32 7.70 12.36 -32.57
C GLU A 32 6.99 12.14 -31.24
N LEU A 33 6.24 13.14 -30.76
CA LEU A 33 5.42 12.99 -29.57
C LEU A 33 4.31 11.95 -29.76
N LEU A 34 3.70 11.93 -30.93
CA LEU A 34 2.63 10.97 -31.24
C LEU A 34 3.17 9.53 -31.25
N VAL A 35 4.35 9.31 -31.85
CA VAL A 35 5.02 7.99 -31.86
C VAL A 35 5.42 7.55 -30.45
N VAL A 36 5.97 8.46 -29.64
CA VAL A 36 6.31 8.16 -28.24
C VAL A 36 5.08 7.76 -27.44
N LEU A 37 3.96 8.52 -27.56
CA LEU A 37 2.72 8.18 -26.88
C LEU A 37 2.15 6.84 -27.34
N ALA A 38 2.25 6.52 -28.64
CA ALA A 38 1.82 5.23 -29.18
C ALA A 38 2.64 4.07 -28.60
N ILE A 39 3.96 4.23 -28.49
CA ILE A 39 4.85 3.21 -27.91
C ILE A 39 4.56 3.02 -26.40
N ILE A 40 4.44 4.12 -25.65
CA ILE A 40 4.11 4.04 -24.22
C ILE A 40 2.75 3.37 -24.00
N GLY A 41 1.75 3.73 -24.83
CA GLY A 41 0.43 3.11 -24.78
C GLY A 41 0.45 1.62 -25.04
N LEU A 42 1.23 1.18 -26.05
CA LEU A 42 1.41 -0.23 -26.39
C LEU A 42 2.11 -1.02 -25.26
N LEU A 43 3.18 -0.46 -24.70
CA LEU A 43 3.89 -1.07 -23.58
C LEU A 43 3.03 -1.13 -22.33
N GLY A 44 2.27 -0.07 -22.02
CA GLY A 44 1.34 -0.02 -20.89
C GLY A 44 0.24 -1.07 -21.00
N ALA A 45 -0.31 -1.28 -22.20
CA ALA A 45 -1.32 -2.31 -22.43
C ALA A 45 -0.79 -3.75 -22.24
N LEU A 46 0.48 -3.99 -22.50
CA LEU A 46 1.09 -5.31 -22.34
C LEU A 46 1.48 -5.64 -20.89
N VAL A 47 1.95 -4.63 -20.14
CA VAL A 47 2.48 -4.81 -18.78
C VAL A 47 1.38 -4.68 -17.71
N GLY A 48 0.39 -3.83 -17.96
CA GLY A 48 -0.67 -3.50 -16.98
C GLY A 48 -1.37 -4.73 -16.39
N PRO A 49 -1.95 -5.63 -17.17
CA PRO A 49 -2.71 -6.77 -16.65
C PRO A 49 -1.89 -7.67 -15.71
N ARG A 50 -0.67 -7.99 -16.09
CA ARG A 50 0.23 -8.86 -15.30
C ARG A 50 0.62 -8.25 -13.94
N LEU A 51 0.70 -6.94 -13.86
CA LEU A 51 1.03 -6.25 -12.62
C LEU A 51 -0.13 -6.33 -11.62
N PHE A 52 -1.38 -6.18 -12.09
CA PHE A 52 -2.57 -6.29 -11.25
C PHE A 52 -2.75 -7.70 -10.70
N GLU A 53 -2.56 -8.74 -11.49
CA GLU A 53 -2.61 -10.14 -11.02
C GLU A 53 -1.60 -10.38 -9.88
N ARG A 54 -0.35 -9.94 -10.04
CA ARG A 54 0.68 -10.08 -8.99
C ARG A 54 0.36 -9.32 -7.70
N LEU A 55 -0.31 -8.18 -7.81
CA LEU A 55 -0.76 -7.42 -6.63
C LEU A 55 -1.82 -8.20 -5.86
N GLU A 56 -2.77 -8.82 -6.54
CA GLU A 56 -3.79 -9.64 -5.87
C GLU A 56 -3.19 -10.89 -5.21
N ASP A 57 -2.28 -11.61 -5.88
CA ASP A 57 -1.55 -12.73 -5.28
C ASP A 57 -0.78 -12.33 -4.02
N SER A 58 -0.16 -11.15 -4.03
CA SER A 58 0.54 -10.57 -2.88
C SER A 58 -0.41 -10.31 -1.71
N LYS A 59 -1.60 -9.78 -1.97
CA LYS A 59 -2.64 -9.56 -0.95
C LYS A 59 -3.10 -10.87 -0.33
N VAL A 60 -3.35 -11.90 -1.14
CA VAL A 60 -3.73 -13.24 -0.64
C VAL A 60 -2.64 -13.79 0.29
N THR A 61 -1.38 -13.72 -0.12
CA THR A 61 -0.25 -14.17 0.71
C THR A 61 -0.16 -13.39 2.02
N THR A 62 -0.38 -12.08 1.97
CA THR A 62 -0.40 -11.21 3.16
C THR A 62 -1.54 -11.60 4.09
N ALA A 63 -2.74 -11.81 3.57
CA ALA A 63 -3.90 -12.25 4.36
C ALA A 63 -3.64 -13.59 5.05
N GLN A 64 -3.07 -14.56 4.34
CA GLN A 64 -2.70 -15.86 4.93
C GLN A 64 -1.69 -15.71 6.06
N THR A 65 -0.72 -14.82 5.91
CA THR A 65 0.29 -14.56 6.93
C THR A 65 -0.33 -13.89 8.16
N GLN A 66 -1.21 -12.93 7.97
CA GLN A 66 -1.95 -12.27 9.05
C GLN A 66 -2.86 -13.26 9.80
N VAL A 67 -3.56 -14.15 9.08
CA VAL A 67 -4.37 -15.22 9.71
C VAL A 67 -3.51 -16.12 10.59
N ARG A 68 -2.32 -16.52 10.13
CA ARG A 68 -1.39 -17.32 10.94
C ARG A 68 -0.91 -16.57 12.19
N MET A 69 -0.60 -15.29 12.05
CA MET A 69 -0.19 -14.42 13.17
C MET A 69 -1.33 -14.31 14.20
N LEU A 70 -2.54 -14.01 13.76
CA LEU A 70 -3.72 -13.92 14.62
C LEU A 70 -4.00 -15.25 15.33
N LYS A 71 -3.88 -16.38 14.60
CA LYS A 71 -4.02 -17.70 15.19
C LYS A 71 -2.98 -17.94 16.28
N THR A 72 -1.72 -17.62 16.05
CA THR A 72 -0.65 -17.77 17.06
C THR A 72 -0.94 -16.93 18.30
N SER A 73 -1.41 -15.71 18.15
CA SER A 73 -1.82 -14.83 19.25
C SER A 73 -3.01 -15.41 20.04
N LEU A 74 -4.00 -15.97 19.32
CA LEU A 74 -5.14 -16.67 19.93
C LEU A 74 -4.68 -17.93 20.68
N ASP A 75 -3.74 -18.71 20.15
CA ASP A 75 -3.18 -19.88 20.80
C ASP A 75 -2.43 -19.49 22.09
N THR A 76 -1.63 -18.41 22.04
CA THR A 76 -0.93 -17.88 23.21
C THR A 76 -1.90 -17.44 24.29
N MET A 77 -2.90 -16.65 23.91
CA MET A 77 -3.95 -16.22 24.85
C MET A 77 -4.70 -17.42 25.46
N ARG A 78 -4.98 -18.46 24.66
CA ARG A 78 -5.61 -19.68 25.15
C ARG A 78 -4.80 -20.39 26.21
N LEU A 79 -3.46 -20.37 26.12
CA LEU A 79 -2.59 -20.95 27.15
C LEU A 79 -2.77 -20.23 28.49
N ASP A 80 -2.97 -18.92 28.48
CA ASP A 80 -3.15 -18.12 29.69
C ASP A 80 -4.57 -18.24 30.25
N ILE A 81 -5.58 -18.03 29.40
CA ILE A 81 -6.99 -17.96 29.82
C ILE A 81 -7.64 -19.35 29.90
N GLY A 82 -7.14 -20.33 29.13
CA GLY A 82 -7.67 -21.70 29.06
C GLY A 82 -8.70 -21.95 27.96
N ARG A 83 -9.13 -20.92 27.21
CA ARG A 83 -10.08 -21.01 26.11
C ARG A 83 -9.79 -19.98 25.03
N TYR A 84 -10.37 -20.16 23.86
CA TYR A 84 -10.46 -19.09 22.86
C TYR A 84 -11.54 -18.07 23.23
N PRO A 85 -11.51 -16.84 22.65
CA PRO A 85 -12.57 -15.87 22.78
C PRO A 85 -13.93 -16.43 22.37
N THR A 86 -15.00 -15.95 22.98
CA THR A 86 -16.35 -16.20 22.46
C THR A 86 -16.58 -15.40 21.19
N ALA A 87 -17.66 -15.69 20.46
CA ALA A 87 -18.01 -14.91 19.27
C ALA A 87 -18.28 -13.43 19.59
N GLU A 88 -18.77 -13.15 20.80
CA GLU A 88 -19.06 -11.79 21.29
C GLU A 88 -17.80 -11.04 21.70
N GLU A 89 -16.83 -11.73 22.32
CA GLU A 89 -15.53 -11.16 22.67
C GLU A 89 -14.67 -10.90 21.44
N GLY A 90 -14.78 -11.75 20.44
CA GLY A 90 -14.10 -11.62 19.16
C GLY A 90 -12.58 -11.53 19.29
N LEU A 91 -11.96 -10.98 18.26
CA LEU A 91 -10.50 -10.75 18.22
C LEU A 91 -10.06 -9.58 19.12
N ASP A 92 -10.98 -8.74 19.59
CA ASP A 92 -10.67 -7.61 20.48
C ASP A 92 -10.05 -8.05 21.80
N LEU A 93 -10.34 -9.28 22.25
CA LEU A 93 -9.74 -9.85 23.46
C LEU A 93 -8.22 -10.05 23.35
N LEU A 94 -7.67 -10.07 22.15
CA LEU A 94 -6.22 -10.11 21.95
C LEU A 94 -5.52 -8.79 22.34
N VAL A 95 -6.27 -7.69 22.30
CA VAL A 95 -5.73 -6.33 22.52
C VAL A 95 -6.22 -5.75 23.85
N ARG A 96 -7.45 -6.07 24.23
CA ARG A 96 -8.13 -5.51 25.43
C ARG A 96 -8.41 -6.58 26.44
N ALA A 97 -8.13 -6.27 27.71
CA ALA A 97 -8.41 -7.18 28.81
C ALA A 97 -9.92 -7.45 28.94
N PRO A 98 -10.33 -8.68 29.28
CA PRO A 98 -11.73 -9.03 29.49
C PRO A 98 -12.35 -8.22 30.62
N SER A 99 -13.65 -8.00 30.54
CA SER A 99 -14.42 -7.34 31.61
C SER A 99 -14.63 -8.26 32.81
N GLU A 100 -14.61 -9.55 32.60
CA GLU A 100 -14.80 -10.54 33.66
C GLU A 100 -13.57 -10.63 34.58
N PRO A 101 -13.73 -10.39 35.91
CA PRO A 101 -12.60 -10.37 36.82
C PRO A 101 -11.81 -11.66 36.89
N SER A 102 -12.47 -12.81 36.79
CA SER A 102 -11.84 -14.15 36.85
C SER A 102 -10.92 -14.43 35.68
N LEU A 103 -11.27 -13.93 34.50
CA LEU A 103 -10.45 -14.03 33.29
C LEU A 103 -9.34 -12.97 33.26
N ARG A 104 -9.65 -11.77 33.76
CA ARG A 104 -8.70 -10.67 33.79
C ARG A 104 -7.42 -10.97 34.56
N VAL A 105 -7.50 -11.74 35.64
CA VAL A 105 -6.33 -12.18 36.45
C VAL A 105 -5.39 -13.09 35.64
N ARG A 106 -5.93 -13.85 34.71
CA ARG A 106 -5.19 -14.77 33.85
C ARG A 106 -4.78 -14.18 32.51
N TRP A 107 -5.31 -13.01 32.16
CA TRP A 107 -4.99 -12.35 30.91
C TRP A 107 -3.65 -11.60 31.03
N HIS A 108 -2.65 -12.02 30.28
CA HIS A 108 -1.29 -11.47 30.28
C HIS A 108 -0.99 -10.62 29.03
N GLY A 109 -2.03 -10.27 28.25
CA GLY A 109 -1.87 -9.48 27.02
C GLY A 109 -1.44 -8.01 27.27
N PRO A 110 -1.36 -7.22 26.22
CA PRO A 110 -1.89 -7.51 24.88
C PRO A 110 -1.06 -8.57 24.12
N TYR A 111 -1.74 -9.38 23.32
CA TYR A 111 -1.14 -10.45 22.50
C TYR A 111 -0.86 -10.00 21.06
N LEU A 112 -1.26 -8.77 20.73
CA LEU A 112 -0.94 -8.10 19.48
C LEU A 112 -0.35 -6.71 19.77
N GLU A 113 0.58 -6.28 18.95
CA GLU A 113 1.09 -4.91 18.95
C GLU A 113 0.08 -4.01 18.22
N GLY A 114 -0.65 -3.19 18.98
CA GLY A 114 -1.64 -2.28 18.43
C GLY A 114 -3.03 -2.87 18.32
N GLU A 115 -3.79 -2.49 17.31
CA GLU A 115 -5.16 -2.94 17.08
C GLU A 115 -5.18 -4.21 16.21
N VAL A 116 -6.35 -4.89 16.19
CA VAL A 116 -6.58 -6.02 15.30
C VAL A 116 -6.49 -5.51 13.85
N PRO A 117 -5.59 -6.06 13.02
CA PRO A 117 -5.40 -5.57 11.68
C PRO A 117 -6.63 -5.88 10.80
N LEU A 118 -6.85 -5.01 9.83
CA LEU A 118 -7.73 -5.31 8.71
C LEU A 118 -7.01 -6.19 7.69
N ASP A 119 -7.77 -6.89 6.88
CA ASP A 119 -7.23 -7.64 5.78
C ASP A 119 -6.67 -6.71 4.67
N PRO A 120 -5.89 -7.21 3.70
CA PRO A 120 -5.29 -6.39 2.64
C PRO A 120 -6.29 -5.68 1.71
N TRP A 121 -7.55 -6.00 1.80
CA TRP A 121 -8.65 -5.34 1.07
C TRP A 121 -9.41 -4.33 1.94
N GLY A 122 -9.04 -4.19 3.25
CA GLY A 122 -9.62 -3.22 4.18
C GLY A 122 -10.83 -3.75 4.96
N ASN A 123 -11.09 -5.06 4.94
CA ASN A 123 -12.20 -5.67 5.67
C ASN A 123 -11.74 -6.31 6.98
N PRO A 124 -12.62 -6.42 7.99
CA PRO A 124 -12.29 -7.14 9.22
C PRO A 124 -12.23 -8.66 8.97
N TYR A 125 -11.30 -9.31 9.68
CA TYR A 125 -11.24 -10.76 9.71
C TYR A 125 -12.47 -11.35 10.37
N GLN A 126 -12.98 -12.43 9.79
CA GLN A 126 -14.08 -13.18 10.35
C GLN A 126 -13.56 -14.21 11.36
N TYR A 127 -14.10 -14.18 12.55
CA TYR A 127 -13.73 -15.07 13.64
C TYR A 127 -14.97 -15.79 14.16
N ASN A 128 -14.93 -17.11 14.26
CA ASN A 128 -16.00 -17.88 14.86
C ASN A 128 -15.42 -19.09 15.61
N PRO A 129 -15.58 -19.13 16.92
CA PRO A 129 -15.23 -20.31 17.71
C PRO A 129 -16.30 -21.39 17.52
N THR A 130 -15.84 -22.59 17.14
CA THR A 130 -16.72 -23.74 16.90
C THR A 130 -16.45 -24.86 17.92
N GLY A 131 -17.46 -25.59 18.31
CA GLY A 131 -17.39 -26.74 19.19
C GLY A 131 -17.79 -26.46 20.65
N HIS A 132 -18.19 -27.53 21.37
CA HIS A 132 -18.73 -27.49 22.73
C HIS A 132 -17.74 -26.95 23.80
N GLN A 133 -16.46 -26.87 23.47
CA GLN A 133 -15.41 -26.37 24.38
C GLN A 133 -14.64 -25.19 23.82
N LEU A 134 -15.10 -24.53 22.78
CA LEU A 134 -14.39 -23.43 22.10
C LEU A 134 -12.94 -23.82 21.72
N ASN A 135 -12.73 -25.08 21.30
CA ASN A 135 -11.40 -25.61 21.00
C ASN A 135 -11.04 -25.55 19.52
N VAL A 136 -12.03 -25.32 18.65
CA VAL A 136 -11.84 -25.16 17.22
C VAL A 136 -12.28 -23.77 16.83
N ILE A 137 -11.45 -23.09 16.06
CA ILE A 137 -11.74 -21.75 15.57
C ILE A 137 -11.75 -21.73 14.06
N THR A 138 -12.61 -20.92 13.48
CA THR A 138 -12.51 -20.48 12.10
C THR A 138 -12.03 -19.04 12.09
N LEU A 139 -11.06 -18.75 11.24
CA LEU A 139 -10.48 -17.42 11.10
C LEU A 139 -10.10 -17.18 9.65
N TYR A 140 -10.78 -16.26 9.00
CA TYR A 140 -10.61 -16.04 7.57
C TYR A 140 -10.99 -14.61 7.17
N SER A 141 -10.54 -14.20 5.98
CA SER A 141 -11.00 -13.01 5.26
C SER A 141 -11.98 -13.43 4.16
N TYR A 142 -12.94 -12.58 3.85
CA TYR A 142 -13.79 -12.75 2.65
C TYR A 142 -13.08 -12.37 1.34
N GLY A 143 -11.79 -11.97 1.41
CA GLY A 143 -11.02 -11.59 0.23
C GLY A 143 -11.49 -10.29 -0.41
N PRO A 144 -11.25 -10.13 -1.72
CA PRO A 144 -11.50 -8.86 -2.43
C PRO A 144 -12.96 -8.38 -2.37
N THR A 145 -13.90 -9.30 -2.27
CA THR A 145 -15.33 -8.98 -2.27
C THR A 145 -15.83 -8.45 -0.94
N GLY A 146 -15.15 -8.79 0.18
CA GLY A 146 -15.58 -8.46 1.54
C GLY A 146 -16.94 -9.07 1.93
N LYS A 147 -17.46 -10.04 1.16
CA LYS A 147 -18.81 -10.62 1.35
C LYS A 147 -18.76 -12.14 1.33
N PRO A 148 -19.71 -12.80 2.02
CA PRO A 148 -19.88 -14.26 1.94
C PRO A 148 -20.11 -14.71 0.49
N GLY A 149 -19.52 -15.84 0.09
CA GLY A 149 -19.67 -16.43 -1.24
C GLY A 149 -18.53 -16.15 -2.22
N GLY A 150 -17.50 -15.37 -1.81
CA GLY A 150 -16.23 -15.22 -2.52
C GLY A 150 -15.19 -16.26 -2.12
N GLU A 151 -14.00 -16.16 -2.69
CA GLU A 151 -12.83 -16.94 -2.26
C GLU A 151 -12.38 -16.48 -0.87
N ALA A 152 -12.73 -17.25 0.14
CA ALA A 152 -12.28 -16.97 1.51
C ALA A 152 -10.82 -17.41 1.70
N VAL A 153 -10.05 -16.58 2.38
CA VAL A 153 -8.64 -16.81 2.64
C VAL A 153 -8.42 -17.02 4.14
N GLY A 154 -7.99 -18.21 4.54
CA GLY A 154 -7.66 -18.48 5.94
C GLY A 154 -8.01 -19.89 6.43
N LEU A 155 -8.25 -20.00 7.73
CA LEU A 155 -8.65 -21.21 8.42
C LEU A 155 -10.17 -21.38 8.32
N LEU A 156 -10.62 -22.07 7.31
CA LEU A 156 -12.03 -22.42 7.09
C LEU A 156 -12.40 -23.64 7.93
N PRO A 157 -13.70 -23.80 8.28
CA PRO A 157 -14.16 -25.04 8.87
C PRO A 157 -13.92 -26.18 7.88
N SER A 158 -13.34 -27.29 8.36
CA SER A 158 -13.30 -28.53 7.58
C SER A 158 -14.73 -28.98 7.37
N SER A 159 -15.20 -28.99 6.12
CA SER A 159 -16.47 -29.58 5.70
C SER A 159 -16.47 -31.11 5.87
#